data_b66f04c3812000cc6a9ed51efedb5fa6
#
_entry.id   b66f04c3812000cc6a9ed51efedb5fa6
#
_cell.length_a   1.000
_cell.length_b   1.000
_cell.length_c   1.000
_cell.angle_alpha   90.00
_cell.angle_beta   90.00
_cell.angle_gamma   90.00
#
_symmetry.space_group_name_H-M   'P 1'
#
loop_
_entity.id
_entity.type
_entity.pdbx_description
1 polymer ?
#
loop_
_entity_poly.entity_id
_entity_poly.type
_entity_poly.pdbx_seq_one_letter_code
_entity_poly.pdbx_strand_id
1 'polypeptide(L)'
;MLKIIACDDDVAFLDRLHRMIDRWSTETGTAVDVALVTRGEDLLARHASSRADIIMLDMIMPLVNGMDTARELRQSDTVVRLVFLTSSPEFALESYEVRAFDYLLKPVTYERLAQLLDELSSLRPAATDELVIKTSFGYHALRLSDIEYAEARNKHVVFHLRDGRDIEALEPFRSIEDRLAQNATFFKCHRSYQVNLRNIDHFNRTEIVMRSGACIPLARSCKQGFQDAYFAVRFEGGRR
;
A
#
# COMPACT_ATOMS: atom_id res chain seq x y z
N MET A 1 4.25 3.27 5.20
CA MET A 1 5.03 4.29 4.49
C MET A 1 4.25 4.68 3.25
N LEU A 2 4.03 5.97 2.99
CA LEU A 2 3.28 6.49 1.85
C LEU A 2 4.28 6.75 0.71
N LYS A 3 4.09 6.10 -0.44
CA LYS A 3 4.99 6.26 -1.59
C LYS A 3 4.45 7.33 -2.54
N ILE A 4 5.23 8.36 -2.79
CA ILE A 4 4.88 9.49 -3.64
C ILE A 4 5.89 9.59 -4.78
N ILE A 5 5.41 9.74 -6.02
CA ILE A 5 6.26 10.15 -7.15
C ILE A 5 5.81 11.54 -7.56
N ALA A 6 6.74 12.50 -7.58
CA ALA A 6 6.50 13.84 -8.11
C ALA A 6 7.28 14.03 -9.42
N CYS A 7 6.60 14.46 -10.46
CA CYS A 7 7.14 14.67 -11.79
C CYS A 7 6.88 16.11 -12.25
N ASP A 8 7.97 16.83 -12.53
CA ASP A 8 7.95 18.23 -12.97
C ASP A 8 9.30 18.57 -13.63
N ASP A 9 9.35 19.32 -14.68
CA ASP A 9 10.61 19.70 -15.31
C ASP A 9 11.36 20.83 -14.56
N ASP A 10 10.67 21.55 -13.67
CA ASP A 10 11.28 22.53 -12.76
C ASP A 10 11.84 21.82 -11.50
N VAL A 11 13.14 21.53 -11.54
CA VAL A 11 13.87 20.92 -10.40
C VAL A 11 13.74 21.77 -9.12
N ALA A 12 13.75 23.11 -9.24
CA ALA A 12 13.64 23.99 -8.09
C ALA A 12 12.22 23.91 -7.46
N PHE A 13 11.21 23.69 -8.27
CA PHE A 13 9.86 23.41 -7.79
C PHE A 13 9.78 22.04 -7.10
N LEU A 14 10.36 21.00 -7.69
CA LEU A 14 10.42 19.67 -7.07
C LEU A 14 11.11 19.69 -5.70
N ASP A 15 12.22 20.42 -5.56
CA ASP A 15 12.92 20.58 -4.29
C ASP A 15 12.06 21.31 -3.22
N ARG A 16 11.27 22.31 -3.64
CA ARG A 16 10.33 22.99 -2.75
C ARG A 16 9.19 22.08 -2.33
N LEU A 17 8.62 21.35 -3.29
CA LEU A 17 7.54 20.39 -3.04
C LEU A 17 7.99 19.30 -2.07
N HIS A 18 9.19 18.74 -2.29
CA HIS A 18 9.78 17.73 -1.39
C HIS A 18 9.91 18.25 0.04
N ARG A 19 10.48 19.45 0.24
CA ARG A 19 10.57 20.05 1.59
C ARG A 19 9.21 20.24 2.26
N MET A 20 8.18 20.58 1.49
CA MET A 20 6.81 20.69 2.04
C MET A 20 6.24 19.32 2.44
N ILE A 21 6.49 18.27 1.65
CA ILE A 21 6.08 16.90 1.96
C ILE A 21 6.82 16.39 3.21
N ASP A 22 8.11 16.63 3.33
CA ASP A 22 8.92 16.25 4.51
C ASP A 22 8.44 16.96 5.77
N ARG A 23 8.10 18.25 5.67
CA ARG A 23 7.50 19.00 6.77
C ARG A 23 6.19 18.37 7.22
N TRP A 24 5.28 18.08 6.29
CA TRP A 24 4.01 17.41 6.56
C TRP A 24 4.21 16.02 7.19
N SER A 25 5.16 15.23 6.67
CA SER A 25 5.53 13.92 7.22
C SER A 25 5.96 14.03 8.68
N THR A 26 6.77 15.05 9.01
CA THR A 26 7.25 15.30 10.38
C THR A 26 6.12 15.74 11.31
N GLU A 27 5.25 16.67 10.84
CA GLU A 27 4.14 17.21 11.63
C GLU A 27 3.07 16.16 11.93
N THR A 28 2.81 15.24 10.97
CA THR A 28 1.77 14.18 11.11
C THR A 28 2.29 12.85 11.65
N GLY A 29 3.60 12.66 11.69
CA GLY A 29 4.23 11.36 12.00
C GLY A 29 4.03 10.30 10.90
N THR A 30 3.56 10.69 9.71
CA THR A 30 3.31 9.78 8.59
C THR A 30 4.59 9.55 7.81
N ALA A 31 5.12 8.33 7.83
CA ALA A 31 6.31 7.99 7.05
C ALA A 31 6.04 8.07 5.54
N VAL A 32 6.88 8.81 4.79
CA VAL A 32 6.80 8.98 3.34
C VAL A 32 8.06 8.46 2.65
N ASP A 33 7.92 8.04 1.40
CA ASP A 33 9.02 7.74 0.47
C ASP A 33 8.73 8.52 -0.80
N VAL A 34 9.55 9.54 -1.09
CA VAL A 34 9.33 10.47 -2.19
C VAL A 34 10.37 10.26 -3.28
N ALA A 35 9.93 9.98 -4.49
CA ALA A 35 10.77 9.95 -5.68
C ALA A 35 10.49 11.19 -6.54
N LEU A 36 11.54 11.91 -6.91
CA LEU A 36 11.46 13.06 -7.79
C LEU A 36 11.97 12.67 -9.18
N VAL A 37 11.22 13.00 -10.21
CA VAL A 37 11.58 12.75 -11.61
C VAL A 37 11.22 13.97 -12.46
N THR A 38 11.94 14.16 -13.56
CA THR A 38 11.76 15.35 -14.43
C THR A 38 11.12 15.03 -15.77
N ARG A 39 10.78 13.75 -16.02
CA ARG A 39 10.21 13.29 -17.29
C ARG A 39 9.11 12.26 -17.06
N GLY A 40 8.07 12.31 -17.90
CA GLY A 40 6.96 11.35 -17.85
C GLY A 40 7.39 9.89 -18.03
N GLU A 41 8.36 9.62 -18.90
CA GLU A 41 8.92 8.27 -19.12
C GLU A 41 9.55 7.70 -17.84
N ASP A 42 10.31 8.54 -17.11
CA ASP A 42 10.96 8.14 -15.86
C ASP A 42 9.91 7.87 -14.75
N LEU A 43 8.82 8.67 -14.74
CA LEU A 43 7.68 8.44 -13.85
C LEU A 43 7.06 7.06 -14.11
N LEU A 44 6.74 6.76 -15.37
CA LEU A 44 6.12 5.48 -15.75
C LEU A 44 7.02 4.30 -15.40
N ALA A 45 8.31 4.38 -15.73
CA ALA A 45 9.29 3.34 -15.40
C ALA A 45 9.43 3.14 -13.88
N ARG A 46 9.50 4.24 -13.12
CA ARG A 46 9.58 4.21 -11.65
C ARG A 46 8.34 3.61 -11.03
N HIS A 47 7.16 4.02 -11.49
CA HIS A 47 5.89 3.49 -11.01
C HIS A 47 5.73 2.00 -11.33
N ALA A 48 6.16 1.53 -12.50
CA ALA A 48 6.14 0.12 -12.88
C ALA A 48 7.03 -0.74 -11.96
N SER A 49 8.20 -0.21 -11.54
CA SER A 49 9.14 -0.94 -10.68
C SER A 49 8.78 -0.88 -9.19
N SER A 50 8.21 0.22 -8.74
CA SER A 50 7.84 0.45 -7.34
C SER A 50 6.54 1.25 -7.28
N ARG A 51 5.40 0.56 -7.25
CA ARG A 51 4.10 1.21 -7.28
C ARG A 51 3.98 2.31 -6.22
N ALA A 52 3.66 3.51 -6.68
CA ALA A 52 3.37 4.65 -5.82
C ALA A 52 1.91 4.63 -5.36
N ASP A 53 1.65 5.19 -4.18
CA ASP A 53 0.30 5.44 -3.67
C ASP A 53 -0.29 6.74 -4.26
N ILE A 54 0.60 7.73 -4.50
CA ILE A 54 0.27 9.04 -5.04
C ILE A 54 1.26 9.40 -6.15
N ILE A 55 0.74 9.93 -7.25
CA ILE A 55 1.53 10.54 -8.32
C ILE A 55 1.13 12.01 -8.42
N MET A 56 2.09 12.91 -8.27
CA MET A 56 1.95 14.34 -8.50
C MET A 56 2.64 14.67 -9.85
N LEU A 57 1.89 15.12 -10.83
CA LEU A 57 2.35 15.23 -12.22
C LEU A 57 2.09 16.64 -12.77
N ASP A 58 3.14 17.31 -13.22
CA ASP A 58 2.95 18.56 -13.96
C ASP A 58 2.24 18.31 -15.29
N MET A 59 1.30 19.18 -15.60
CA MET A 59 0.56 19.12 -16.86
C MET A 59 1.36 19.67 -18.05
N ILE A 60 2.23 20.64 -17.79
CA ILE A 60 2.94 21.37 -18.85
C ILE A 60 4.43 21.05 -18.72
N MET A 61 4.87 20.02 -19.41
CA MET A 61 6.28 19.65 -19.51
C MET A 61 6.78 19.67 -20.95
N PRO A 62 8.05 19.99 -21.20
CA PRO A 62 8.63 19.88 -22.54
C PRO A 62 8.59 18.43 -23.05
N LEU A 63 8.37 18.25 -24.36
CA LEU A 63 8.40 16.98 -25.10
C LEU A 63 7.19 16.06 -24.89
N VAL A 64 6.78 15.79 -23.67
CA VAL A 64 5.63 14.93 -23.37
C VAL A 64 4.69 15.67 -22.42
N ASN A 65 3.46 15.91 -22.87
CA ASN A 65 2.42 16.54 -22.05
C ASN A 65 2.06 15.62 -20.86
N GLY A 66 1.89 16.20 -19.67
CA GLY A 66 1.47 15.46 -18.49
C GLY A 66 0.17 14.67 -18.68
N MET A 67 -0.75 15.17 -19.51
CA MET A 67 -1.99 14.46 -19.85
C MET A 67 -1.71 13.15 -20.61
N ASP A 68 -0.76 13.14 -21.57
CA ASP A 68 -0.42 11.94 -22.32
C ASP A 68 0.27 10.91 -21.41
N THR A 69 1.15 11.37 -20.50
CA THR A 69 1.73 10.53 -19.45
C THR A 69 0.63 9.94 -18.55
N ALA A 70 -0.37 10.72 -18.18
CA ALA A 70 -1.48 10.26 -17.36
C ALA A 70 -2.37 9.24 -18.07
N ARG A 71 -2.63 9.41 -19.37
CA ARG A 71 -3.36 8.43 -20.21
C ARG A 71 -2.61 7.10 -20.27
N GLU A 72 -1.30 7.14 -20.49
CA GLU A 72 -0.46 5.92 -20.52
C GLU A 72 -0.42 5.25 -19.14
N LEU A 73 -0.28 6.02 -18.07
CA LEU A 73 -0.37 5.52 -16.69
C LEU A 73 -1.69 4.75 -16.48
N ARG A 74 -2.82 5.31 -16.91
CA ARG A 74 -4.15 4.70 -16.74
C ARG A 74 -4.35 3.40 -17.52
N GLN A 75 -3.56 3.13 -18.56
CA GLN A 75 -3.56 1.84 -19.24
C GLN A 75 -2.99 0.72 -18.35
N SER A 76 -2.06 1.05 -17.46
CA SER A 76 -1.38 0.09 -16.57
C SER A 76 -1.88 0.13 -15.13
N ASP A 77 -2.38 1.28 -14.65
CA ASP A 77 -2.88 1.48 -13.29
C ASP A 77 -4.06 2.47 -13.28
N THR A 78 -5.26 1.93 -13.00
CA THR A 78 -6.50 2.71 -12.88
C THR A 78 -6.77 3.18 -11.46
N VAL A 79 -5.96 2.77 -10.46
CA VAL A 79 -6.23 2.93 -9.03
C VAL A 79 -5.34 3.97 -8.37
N VAL A 80 -4.10 4.16 -8.86
CA VAL A 80 -3.15 5.12 -8.28
C VAL A 80 -3.76 6.52 -8.22
N ARG A 81 -3.58 7.22 -7.12
CA ARG A 81 -4.09 8.59 -6.94
C ARG A 81 -3.23 9.56 -7.72
N LEU A 82 -3.79 10.09 -8.78
CA LEU A 82 -3.14 11.08 -9.64
C LEU A 82 -3.57 12.48 -9.23
N VAL A 83 -2.62 13.33 -8.94
CA VAL A 83 -2.79 14.76 -8.66
C VAL A 83 -2.03 15.55 -9.71
N PHE A 84 -2.69 16.44 -10.40
CA PHE A 84 -2.01 17.32 -11.33
C PHE A 84 -1.43 18.55 -10.63
N LEU A 85 -0.24 18.93 -11.07
CA LEU A 85 0.39 20.20 -10.75
C LEU A 85 0.24 21.10 -12.00
N THR A 86 -0.31 22.28 -11.89
CA THR A 86 -0.55 23.09 -13.08
C THR A 86 -0.47 24.60 -12.78
N SER A 87 0.02 25.36 -13.74
CA SER A 87 -0.03 26.83 -13.72
C SER A 87 -1.31 27.41 -14.35
N SER A 88 -2.14 26.58 -14.99
CA SER A 88 -3.39 27.03 -15.66
C SER A 88 -4.61 26.26 -15.16
N PRO A 89 -5.69 26.95 -14.75
CA PRO A 89 -6.92 26.31 -14.31
C PRO A 89 -7.73 25.71 -15.48
N GLU A 90 -7.40 26.01 -16.72
CA GLU A 90 -8.15 25.56 -17.90
C GLU A 90 -8.10 24.04 -18.11
N PHE A 91 -7.03 23.41 -17.64
CA PHE A 91 -6.84 21.96 -17.74
C PHE A 91 -7.64 21.14 -16.71
N ALA A 92 -8.35 21.78 -15.80
CA ALA A 92 -9.16 21.08 -14.80
C ALA A 92 -10.24 20.18 -15.44
N LEU A 93 -10.79 20.57 -16.58
CA LEU A 93 -11.80 19.77 -17.30
C LEU A 93 -11.21 18.51 -17.93
N GLU A 94 -9.99 18.56 -18.47
CA GLU A 94 -9.33 17.43 -19.08
C GLU A 94 -8.90 16.37 -18.04
N SER A 95 -8.68 16.78 -16.79
CA SER A 95 -8.29 15.90 -15.69
C SER A 95 -9.34 14.83 -15.38
N TYR A 96 -10.61 15.07 -15.71
CA TYR A 96 -11.69 14.08 -15.56
C TYR A 96 -11.51 12.86 -16.46
N GLU A 97 -10.93 13.00 -17.66
CA GLU A 97 -10.72 11.88 -18.58
C GLU A 97 -9.83 10.79 -17.96
N VAL A 98 -8.82 11.20 -17.20
CA VAL A 98 -7.86 10.30 -16.56
C VAL A 98 -8.19 10.03 -15.09
N ARG A 99 -9.39 10.41 -14.64
CA ARG A 99 -9.84 10.25 -13.24
C ARG A 99 -8.77 10.75 -12.26
N ALA A 100 -8.29 11.97 -12.47
CA ALA A 100 -7.42 12.61 -11.51
C ALA A 100 -8.17 12.78 -10.19
N PHE A 101 -7.46 12.59 -9.08
CA PHE A 101 -8.03 12.77 -7.74
C PHE A 101 -8.25 14.25 -7.44
N ASP A 102 -7.26 15.08 -7.78
CA ASP A 102 -7.29 16.52 -7.56
C ASP A 102 -6.27 17.21 -8.48
N TYR A 103 -6.26 18.54 -8.45
CA TYR A 103 -5.21 19.35 -9.05
C TYR A 103 -4.75 20.45 -8.09
N LEU A 104 -3.47 20.78 -8.14
CA LEU A 104 -2.85 21.84 -7.38
C LEU A 104 -2.37 22.95 -8.32
N LEU A 105 -2.90 24.16 -8.13
CA LEU A 105 -2.43 25.32 -8.87
C LEU A 105 -1.07 25.81 -8.34
N LYS A 106 -0.12 26.02 -9.24
CA LYS A 106 1.14 26.67 -8.94
C LYS A 106 0.93 28.21 -8.80
N PRO A 107 1.51 28.88 -7.81
CA PRO A 107 2.41 28.33 -6.78
C PRO A 107 1.68 27.54 -5.72
N VAL A 108 2.14 26.30 -5.45
CA VAL A 108 1.55 25.44 -4.41
C VAL A 108 1.91 26.00 -3.04
N THR A 109 0.91 26.22 -2.17
CA THR A 109 1.12 26.59 -0.78
C THR A 109 1.20 25.35 0.11
N TYR A 110 1.90 25.46 1.24
CA TYR A 110 2.00 24.36 2.19
C TYR A 110 0.64 23.90 2.71
N GLU A 111 -0.23 24.86 3.05
CA GLU A 111 -1.56 24.60 3.61
C GLU A 111 -2.41 23.77 2.64
N ARG A 112 -2.39 24.13 1.34
CA ARG A 112 -3.16 23.40 0.32
C ARG A 112 -2.59 21.99 0.08
N LEU A 113 -1.25 21.86 0.04
CA LEU A 113 -0.59 20.56 -0.06
C LEU A 113 -0.88 19.69 1.16
N ALA A 114 -0.78 20.24 2.37
CA ALA A 114 -1.07 19.52 3.61
C ALA A 114 -2.51 19.01 3.65
N GLN A 115 -3.49 19.85 3.33
CA GLN A 115 -4.90 19.42 3.22
C GLN A 115 -5.09 18.27 2.24
N LEU A 116 -4.48 18.35 1.06
CA LEU A 116 -4.55 17.28 0.07
C LEU A 116 -3.91 15.99 0.58
N LEU A 117 -2.74 16.08 1.21
CA LEU A 117 -2.06 14.91 1.77
C LEU A 117 -2.84 14.31 2.95
N ASP A 118 -3.49 15.12 3.78
CA ASP A 118 -4.38 14.65 4.85
C ASP A 118 -5.58 13.91 4.26
N GLU A 119 -6.22 14.47 3.23
CA GLU A 119 -7.31 13.81 2.52
C GLU A 119 -6.83 12.49 1.90
N LEU A 120 -5.75 12.49 1.13
CA LEU A 120 -5.18 11.31 0.50
C LEU A 120 -4.72 10.27 1.52
N SER A 121 -4.21 10.66 2.67
CA SER A 121 -3.82 9.75 3.74
C SER A 121 -5.02 9.15 4.48
N SER A 122 -6.10 9.92 4.63
CA SER A 122 -7.36 9.45 5.22
C SER A 122 -8.13 8.53 4.27
N LEU A 123 -8.11 8.83 2.97
CA LEU A 123 -8.64 8.01 1.89
C LEU A 123 -7.67 6.89 1.50
N ARG A 124 -6.50 6.83 2.15
CA ARG A 124 -5.73 5.62 2.07
C ARG A 124 -6.71 4.48 2.33
N PRO A 125 -6.96 3.54 1.41
CA PRO A 125 -7.51 2.28 1.83
C PRO A 125 -6.51 1.83 2.90
N ALA A 126 -6.94 1.73 4.12
CA ALA A 126 -6.23 0.97 5.15
C ALA A 126 -5.83 -0.29 4.44
N ALA A 127 -4.54 -0.45 4.05
CA ALA A 127 -3.96 -1.35 3.04
C ALA A 127 -4.92 -2.49 2.80
N THR A 128 -5.76 -2.43 1.80
CA THR A 128 -7.14 -2.95 1.69
C THR A 128 -7.37 -3.91 2.83
N ASP A 129 -7.98 -3.42 3.96
CA ASP A 129 -8.16 -4.27 5.14
C ASP A 129 -8.98 -5.52 4.77
N GLU A 130 -9.17 -5.70 3.47
CA GLU A 130 -9.89 -6.79 2.83
C GLU A 130 -9.04 -7.50 1.77
N LEU A 131 -9.01 -8.80 1.88
CA LEU A 131 -8.46 -9.71 0.91
C LEU A 131 -9.61 -10.32 0.09
N VAL A 132 -9.69 -10.00 -1.20
CA VAL A 132 -10.68 -10.66 -2.08
C VAL A 132 -10.11 -12.00 -2.53
N ILE A 133 -10.82 -13.09 -2.23
CA ILE A 133 -10.46 -14.47 -2.59
C ILE A 133 -11.51 -15.09 -3.49
N LYS A 134 -11.10 -16.06 -4.32
CA LYS A 134 -12.00 -16.87 -5.12
C LYS A 134 -12.41 -18.11 -4.34
N THR A 135 -13.70 -18.31 -4.14
CA THR A 135 -14.28 -19.48 -3.48
C THR A 135 -15.11 -20.31 -4.46
N SER A 136 -15.65 -21.45 -4.04
CA SER A 136 -16.59 -22.26 -4.83
C SER A 136 -17.90 -21.51 -5.15
N PHE A 137 -18.25 -20.47 -4.40
CA PHE A 137 -19.47 -19.67 -4.57
C PHE A 137 -19.23 -18.32 -5.27
N GLY A 138 -18.01 -18.04 -5.77
CA GLY A 138 -17.62 -16.77 -6.37
C GLY A 138 -16.53 -16.05 -5.60
N TYR A 139 -16.56 -14.72 -5.61
CA TYR A 139 -15.55 -13.91 -4.92
C TYR A 139 -16.04 -13.51 -3.53
N HIS A 140 -15.17 -13.61 -2.54
CA HIS A 140 -15.44 -13.26 -1.15
C HIS A 140 -14.40 -12.27 -0.65
N ALA A 141 -14.83 -11.15 -0.04
CA ALA A 141 -13.95 -10.18 0.59
C ALA A 141 -13.79 -10.52 2.08
N LEU A 142 -12.55 -10.78 2.51
CA LEU A 142 -12.18 -11.07 3.90
C LEU A 142 -11.46 -9.85 4.48
N ARG A 143 -11.92 -9.35 5.62
CA ARG A 143 -11.13 -8.35 6.35
C ARG A 143 -9.86 -8.97 6.89
N LEU A 144 -8.72 -8.37 6.62
CA LEU A 144 -7.42 -8.86 7.11
C LEU A 144 -7.37 -8.94 8.64
N SER A 145 -8.06 -8.02 9.34
CA SER A 145 -8.19 -8.02 10.80
C SER A 145 -8.92 -9.25 11.33
N ASP A 146 -9.81 -9.85 10.53
CA ASP A 146 -10.61 -11.01 10.92
C ASP A 146 -9.87 -12.32 10.65
N ILE A 147 -8.83 -12.31 9.80
CA ILE A 147 -8.02 -13.49 9.49
C ILE A 147 -7.07 -13.75 10.66
N GLU A 148 -7.13 -14.93 11.23
CA GLU A 148 -6.21 -15.38 12.26
C GLU A 148 -4.96 -16.00 11.64
N TYR A 149 -5.14 -16.92 10.70
CA TYR A 149 -4.06 -17.49 9.90
C TYR A 149 -4.60 -18.08 8.59
N ALA A 150 -3.69 -18.30 7.64
CA ALA A 150 -3.95 -19.01 6.38
C ALA A 150 -3.15 -20.32 6.35
N GLU A 151 -3.81 -21.41 5.98
CA GLU A 151 -3.24 -22.76 5.87
C GLU A 151 -3.28 -23.23 4.40
N ALA A 152 -2.13 -23.68 3.90
CA ALA A 152 -2.07 -24.39 2.62
C ALA A 152 -2.62 -25.82 2.80
N ARG A 153 -3.72 -26.13 2.14
CA ARG A 153 -4.34 -27.47 2.17
C ARG A 153 -4.48 -28.01 0.76
N ASN A 154 -3.57 -28.88 0.35
CA ASN A 154 -3.47 -29.41 -1.01
C ASN A 154 -3.24 -28.30 -2.05
N LYS A 155 -4.24 -28.07 -2.94
CA LYS A 155 -4.21 -27.04 -3.98
C LYS A 155 -4.97 -25.75 -3.59
N HIS A 156 -5.51 -25.70 -2.39
CA HIS A 156 -6.37 -24.64 -1.86
C HIS A 156 -5.73 -23.99 -0.64
N VAL A 157 -6.29 -22.86 -0.23
CA VAL A 157 -5.92 -22.17 1.01
C VAL A 157 -7.14 -22.09 1.90
N VAL A 158 -7.01 -22.49 3.15
CA VAL A 158 -8.06 -22.30 4.15
C VAL A 158 -7.68 -21.11 5.03
N PHE A 159 -8.57 -20.12 5.09
CA PHE A 159 -8.49 -19.00 5.99
C PHE A 159 -9.26 -19.33 7.26
N HIS A 160 -8.57 -19.31 8.39
CA HIS A 160 -9.17 -19.47 9.70
C HIS A 160 -9.44 -18.09 10.29
N LEU A 161 -10.72 -17.81 10.60
CA LEU A 161 -11.16 -16.50 11.07
C LEU A 161 -11.30 -16.48 12.59
N ARG A 162 -11.19 -15.28 13.17
CA ARG A 162 -11.31 -15.04 14.62
C ARG A 162 -12.66 -15.45 15.20
N ASP A 163 -13.70 -15.45 14.39
CA ASP A 163 -15.06 -15.90 14.79
C ASP A 163 -15.25 -17.42 14.71
N GLY A 164 -14.19 -18.16 14.39
CA GLY A 164 -14.18 -19.62 14.29
C GLY A 164 -14.65 -20.17 12.95
N ARG A 165 -14.96 -19.32 11.97
CA ARG A 165 -15.29 -19.76 10.60
C ARG A 165 -14.04 -20.07 9.81
N ASP A 166 -14.16 -21.06 8.94
CA ASP A 166 -13.17 -21.42 7.94
C ASP A 166 -13.69 -21.08 6.55
N ILE A 167 -12.86 -20.42 5.73
CA ILE A 167 -13.19 -20.08 4.35
C ILE A 167 -12.12 -20.62 3.43
N GLU A 168 -12.54 -21.44 2.45
CA GLU A 168 -11.64 -22.05 1.48
C GLU A 168 -11.52 -21.19 0.22
N ALA A 169 -10.28 -20.81 -0.12
CA ALA A 169 -9.95 -20.14 -1.37
C ALA A 169 -9.44 -21.16 -2.40
N LEU A 170 -9.99 -21.09 -3.62
CA LEU A 170 -9.59 -21.91 -4.76
C LEU A 170 -8.38 -21.31 -5.48
N GLU A 171 -7.36 -20.93 -4.72
CA GLU A 171 -6.16 -20.28 -5.20
C GLU A 171 -4.92 -20.98 -4.63
N PRO A 172 -3.78 -21.00 -5.34
CA PRO A 172 -2.56 -21.56 -4.80
C PRO A 172 -2.02 -20.69 -3.65
N PHE A 173 -1.44 -21.34 -2.63
CA PHE A 173 -0.93 -20.66 -1.44
C PHE A 173 0.05 -19.53 -1.76
N ARG A 174 0.90 -19.67 -2.79
CA ARG A 174 1.86 -18.66 -3.20
C ARG A 174 1.18 -17.34 -3.60
N SER A 175 0.07 -17.40 -4.34
CA SER A 175 -0.70 -16.21 -4.71
C SER A 175 -1.27 -15.46 -3.49
N ILE A 176 -1.75 -16.22 -2.49
CA ILE A 176 -2.25 -15.66 -1.23
C ILE A 176 -1.09 -15.11 -0.39
N GLU A 177 0.02 -15.83 -0.32
CA GLU A 177 1.23 -15.44 0.40
C GLU A 177 1.73 -14.08 -0.07
N ASP A 178 1.88 -13.87 -1.39
CA ASP A 178 2.37 -12.63 -1.97
C ASP A 178 1.44 -11.44 -1.65
N ARG A 179 0.13 -11.68 -1.60
CA ARG A 179 -0.87 -10.66 -1.25
C ARG A 179 -0.90 -10.33 0.24
N LEU A 180 -0.83 -11.34 1.11
CA LEU A 180 -0.77 -11.14 2.56
C LEU A 180 0.56 -10.52 3.00
N ALA A 181 1.67 -10.81 2.30
CA ALA A 181 2.99 -10.24 2.59
C ALA A 181 3.06 -8.71 2.38
N GLN A 182 2.09 -8.12 1.64
CA GLN A 182 1.96 -6.67 1.50
C GLN A 182 1.49 -5.99 2.80
N ASN A 183 0.95 -6.77 3.75
CA ASN A 183 0.54 -6.27 5.06
C ASN A 183 1.53 -6.76 6.13
N ALA A 184 2.22 -5.82 6.78
CA ALA A 184 3.24 -6.11 7.80
C ALA A 184 2.73 -6.93 9.01
N THR A 185 1.40 -7.06 9.18
CA THR A 185 0.83 -7.88 10.25
C THR A 185 0.83 -9.37 9.93
N PHE A 186 1.10 -9.78 8.68
CA PHE A 186 1.16 -11.19 8.30
C PHE A 186 2.59 -11.66 8.16
N PHE A 187 2.86 -12.84 8.69
CA PHE A 187 4.18 -13.47 8.64
C PHE A 187 4.09 -14.94 8.21
N LYS A 188 4.90 -15.32 7.21
CA LYS A 188 5.05 -16.73 6.82
C LYS A 188 5.95 -17.45 7.80
N CYS A 189 5.36 -18.21 8.71
CA CYS A 189 6.08 -18.96 9.76
C CYS A 189 6.45 -20.39 9.36
N HIS A 190 5.80 -20.94 8.32
CA HIS A 190 6.00 -22.30 7.83
C HIS A 190 5.70 -22.37 6.33
N ARG A 191 6.19 -23.41 5.64
CA ARG A 191 5.89 -23.61 4.19
C ARG A 191 4.40 -23.67 3.86
N SER A 192 3.56 -24.02 4.84
CA SER A 192 2.12 -24.17 4.70
C SER A 192 1.30 -23.20 5.55
N TYR A 193 1.93 -22.28 6.28
CA TYR A 193 1.22 -21.39 7.20
C TYR A 193 1.73 -19.96 7.13
N GLN A 194 0.77 -19.03 7.12
CA GLN A 194 1.01 -17.61 7.29
C GLN A 194 0.06 -17.08 8.39
N VAL A 195 0.62 -16.47 9.42
CA VAL A 195 -0.11 -16.06 10.62
C VAL A 195 -0.27 -14.56 10.70
N ASN A 196 -1.37 -14.10 11.28
CA ASN A 196 -1.55 -12.72 11.66
C ASN A 196 -0.90 -12.47 13.03
N LEU A 197 0.18 -11.70 13.06
CA LEU A 197 0.97 -11.40 14.25
C LEU A 197 0.16 -10.74 15.38
N ARG A 198 -0.92 -10.04 15.05
CA ARG A 198 -1.82 -9.42 16.04
C ARG A 198 -2.71 -10.41 16.77
N ASN A 199 -2.94 -11.58 16.17
CA ASN A 199 -3.82 -12.62 16.70
C ASN A 199 -3.06 -13.76 17.39
N ILE A 200 -1.77 -13.59 17.66
CA ILE A 200 -0.97 -14.53 18.43
C ILE A 200 -1.25 -14.31 19.93
N ASP A 201 -1.47 -15.41 20.64
CA ASP A 201 -1.53 -15.43 22.09
C ASP A 201 -0.12 -15.51 22.67
N HIS A 202 0.58 -16.61 22.39
CA HIS A 202 1.99 -16.81 22.76
C HIS A 202 2.72 -17.69 21.76
N PHE A 203 4.02 -17.81 21.89
CA PHE A 203 4.84 -18.69 21.05
C PHE A 203 6.04 -19.23 21.82
N ASN A 204 6.57 -20.36 21.34
CA ASN A 204 7.78 -20.97 21.85
C ASN A 204 8.79 -21.22 20.71
N ARG A 205 9.76 -22.09 20.92
CA ARG A 205 10.84 -22.38 19.94
C ARG A 205 10.37 -23.13 18.70
N THR A 206 9.21 -23.78 18.73
CA THR A 206 8.75 -24.73 17.70
C THR A 206 7.35 -24.45 17.20
N GLU A 207 6.57 -23.66 17.92
CA GLU A 207 5.16 -23.42 17.61
C GLU A 207 4.69 -22.03 18.03
N ILE A 208 3.64 -21.59 17.39
CA ILE A 208 2.91 -20.35 17.64
C ILE A 208 1.51 -20.76 18.06
N VAL A 209 1.03 -20.26 19.19
CA VAL A 209 -0.33 -20.47 19.65
C VAL A 209 -1.17 -19.24 19.32
N MET A 210 -2.21 -19.45 18.53
CA MET A 210 -3.14 -18.40 18.12
C MET A 210 -4.15 -18.15 19.24
N ARG A 211 -4.86 -17.02 19.21
CA ARG A 211 -5.90 -16.70 20.21
C ARG A 211 -7.07 -17.68 20.22
N SER A 212 -7.35 -18.33 19.10
CA SER A 212 -8.30 -19.44 19.00
C SER A 212 -7.84 -20.71 19.72
N GLY A 213 -6.58 -20.79 20.15
CA GLY A 213 -5.94 -21.98 20.69
C GLY A 213 -5.29 -22.88 19.63
N ALA A 214 -5.36 -22.52 18.35
CA ALA A 214 -4.71 -23.28 17.29
C ALA A 214 -3.18 -23.21 17.43
N CYS A 215 -2.50 -24.39 17.32
CA CYS A 215 -1.05 -24.52 17.38
C CYS A 215 -0.46 -24.59 15.96
N ILE A 216 0.30 -23.59 15.57
CA ILE A 216 0.90 -23.43 14.24
C ILE A 216 2.40 -23.71 14.31
N PRO A 217 2.96 -24.62 13.48
CA PRO A 217 4.38 -24.91 13.52
C PRO A 217 5.24 -23.71 13.08
N LEU A 218 6.32 -23.44 13.82
CA LEU A 218 7.32 -22.41 13.49
C LEU A 218 8.56 -23.08 12.91
N ALA A 219 8.81 -22.86 11.61
CA ALA A 219 9.98 -23.41 10.94
C ALA A 219 11.28 -22.83 11.53
N ARG A 220 12.32 -23.68 11.64
CA ARG A 220 13.63 -23.25 12.22
C ARG A 220 14.24 -22.06 11.51
N SER A 221 14.11 -22.00 10.17
CA SER A 221 14.61 -20.91 9.33
C SER A 221 13.86 -19.59 9.51
N CYS A 222 12.63 -19.64 10.04
CA CYS A 222 11.79 -18.46 10.20
C CYS A 222 11.88 -17.80 11.58
N LYS A 223 12.55 -18.43 12.57
CA LYS A 223 12.51 -18.01 13.99
C LYS A 223 12.94 -16.56 14.21
N GLN A 224 14.12 -16.19 13.71
CA GLN A 224 14.65 -14.84 13.93
C GLN A 224 13.74 -13.79 13.29
N GLY A 225 13.44 -13.95 12.00
CA GLY A 225 12.57 -13.00 11.30
C GLY A 225 11.16 -12.93 11.89
N PHE A 226 10.65 -14.04 12.44
CA PHE A 226 9.37 -14.07 13.15
C PHE A 226 9.42 -13.22 14.42
N GLN A 227 10.46 -13.36 15.25
CA GLN A 227 10.61 -12.58 16.47
C GLN A 227 10.71 -11.10 16.18
N ASP A 228 11.54 -10.73 15.20
CA ASP A 228 11.72 -9.34 14.80
C ASP A 228 10.39 -8.73 14.30
N ALA A 229 9.65 -9.44 13.45
CA ALA A 229 8.35 -8.99 12.95
C ALA A 229 7.29 -8.91 14.06
N TYR A 230 7.23 -9.91 14.96
CA TYR A 230 6.28 -9.93 16.08
C TYR A 230 6.49 -8.74 17.00
N PHE A 231 7.75 -8.46 17.38
CA PHE A 231 8.06 -7.33 18.24
C PHE A 231 7.82 -5.98 17.56
N ALA A 232 8.15 -5.85 16.27
CA ALA A 232 7.84 -4.65 15.51
C ALA A 232 6.33 -4.32 15.56
N VAL A 233 5.47 -5.30 15.25
CA VAL A 233 4.00 -5.10 15.26
C VAL A 233 3.44 -4.81 16.65
N ARG A 234 4.07 -5.36 17.72
CA ARG A 234 3.61 -5.16 19.11
C ARG A 234 4.05 -3.83 19.70
N PHE A 235 5.25 -3.34 19.36
CA PHE A 235 5.82 -2.12 19.92
C PHE A 235 5.54 -0.86 19.10
N GLU A 236 5.19 -0.96 17.80
CA GLU A 236 4.67 0.17 17.03
C GLU A 236 3.32 0.71 17.56
N GLY A 237 2.57 -0.08 18.35
CA GLY A 237 1.35 0.35 19.03
C GLY A 237 1.54 1.09 20.36
N GLY A 238 2.78 1.29 20.83
CA GLY A 238 3.11 1.77 22.17
C GLY A 238 3.63 3.22 22.27
N ARG A 239 3.66 3.99 21.18
CA ARG A 239 3.92 5.43 21.22
C ARG A 239 2.62 6.19 20.99
N ARG A 240 1.83 6.33 22.03
CA ARG A 240 0.87 7.41 22.22
C ARG A 240 1.37 8.33 23.31
#